data_9d9ac39dc304b202383309b73733dc6d
#
_entry.id   9d9ac39dc304b202383309b73733dc6d
#
_cell.length_a   1.000
_cell.length_b   1.000
_cell.length_c   1.000
_cell.angle_alpha   90.00
_cell.angle_beta   90.00
_cell.angle_gamma   90.00
#
_symmetry.space_group_name_H-M   'P 1'
#
loop_
_entity.id
_entity.type
_entity.pdbx_description
1 polymer ?
#
loop_
_entity_poly.entity_id
_entity_poly.type
_entity_poly.pdbx_seq_one_letter_code
_entity_poly.pdbx_strand_id
1 'polypeptide(L)'
;IVKKLGLNITMHASIMMNSHNNAAIKKLKEYGIRRVVVSREMSLKELSELKAVDSDFELEYFVHGDMCISESGQCIHSGVLFANSSNRGRCMKACRWPYKIIDEQTGQEQETTTDGDYRLALKDMCMYRNIPDLIQAGVYSFKIEGRMRSADFVANIVSIYRRAIDSYVADPAGYHVNEEDWKNLFENRVRDYSTCFAMDKPDSRAIGYTGKREPRFFSYAAKEADLDCEWLNDLEAIKTADNKPKLAIKAATLAHAREALANGANILYVAGEAYRPHTPWTLGDIKTILQEAHNVGAKVIVNTPRTTLKDQCSELEQLCHDLNEIKPDGIMVGNLGAATIVRELTDLPIYADHSFNVFNHVATEFLQENGIVNATASYELPYAQVKTLVESSKLPMTITVHGNVEAMISDTNIPALNLKYDPLTNPEFNDKHFALLDTVGGKHSMRVDQFG
;
A
#
# COMPACT_ATOMS: atom_id res chain seq x y z
N ILE A 1 8.36 0.82 -21.55
CA ILE A 1 9.74 0.87 -22.10
C ILE A 1 10.02 -0.41 -22.89
N VAL A 2 9.98 -1.63 -22.31
CA VAL A 2 10.32 -2.90 -22.97
C VAL A 2 9.61 -3.05 -24.32
N LYS A 3 8.28 -2.84 -24.35
CA LYS A 3 7.50 -2.87 -25.61
C LYS A 3 7.89 -1.76 -26.58
N LYS A 4 8.08 -0.53 -26.10
CA LYS A 4 8.49 0.62 -26.96
C LYS A 4 9.87 0.40 -27.61
N LEU A 5 10.74 -0.37 -26.95
CA LEU A 5 12.06 -0.75 -27.48
C LEU A 5 12.05 -2.02 -28.35
N GLY A 6 10.90 -2.67 -28.51
CA GLY A 6 10.78 -3.90 -29.30
C GLY A 6 11.57 -5.10 -28.74
N LEU A 7 11.86 -5.11 -27.43
CA LEU A 7 12.66 -6.16 -26.81
C LEU A 7 11.81 -7.43 -26.64
N ASN A 8 12.32 -8.56 -27.13
CA ASN A 8 11.69 -9.88 -26.95
C ASN A 8 12.11 -10.48 -25.60
N ILE A 9 11.56 -9.91 -24.51
CA ILE A 9 11.83 -10.32 -23.13
C ILE A 9 10.50 -10.66 -22.48
N THR A 10 10.42 -11.81 -21.78
CA THR A 10 9.27 -12.16 -20.96
C THR A 10 9.17 -11.21 -19.76
N MET A 11 8.05 -10.53 -19.65
CA MET A 11 7.83 -9.54 -18.58
C MET A 11 7.07 -10.15 -17.40
N HIS A 12 7.56 -9.87 -16.20
CA HIS A 12 6.89 -10.21 -14.95
C HIS A 12 6.55 -8.94 -14.18
N ALA A 13 5.34 -8.87 -13.61
CA ALA A 13 4.96 -7.77 -12.73
C ALA A 13 5.49 -8.04 -11.33
N SER A 14 6.15 -7.02 -10.75
CA SER A 14 6.60 -7.05 -9.36
C SER A 14 5.40 -6.92 -8.40
N ILE A 15 5.58 -7.38 -7.16
CA ILE A 15 4.68 -7.10 -6.04
C ILE A 15 4.36 -5.59 -5.86
N MET A 16 5.29 -4.72 -6.31
CA MET A 16 5.11 -3.27 -6.26
C MET A 16 4.04 -2.75 -7.24
N MET A 17 3.48 -3.61 -8.09
CA MET A 17 2.33 -3.28 -8.94
C MET A 17 1.00 -3.31 -8.18
N ASN A 18 1.02 -3.66 -6.91
CA ASN A 18 -0.15 -3.66 -6.03
C ASN A 18 -1.35 -4.42 -6.67
N SER A 19 -1.12 -5.71 -6.98
CA SER A 19 -2.08 -6.53 -7.73
C SER A 19 -2.91 -7.37 -6.77
N HIS A 20 -4.10 -6.89 -6.40
CA HIS A 20 -5.01 -7.51 -5.43
C HIS A 20 -6.27 -8.10 -6.04
N ASN A 21 -6.56 -7.86 -7.32
CA ASN A 21 -7.84 -8.23 -7.90
C ASN A 21 -7.74 -8.61 -9.39
N ASN A 22 -8.81 -9.20 -9.90
CA ASN A 22 -8.89 -9.67 -11.28
C ASN A 22 -8.73 -8.56 -12.31
N ALA A 23 -9.22 -7.36 -12.04
CA ALA A 23 -9.13 -6.23 -12.96
C ALA A 23 -7.66 -5.79 -13.18
N ALA A 24 -6.85 -5.78 -12.10
CA ALA A 24 -5.42 -5.53 -12.19
C ALA A 24 -4.71 -6.63 -13.01
N ILE A 25 -4.99 -7.90 -12.75
CA ILE A 25 -4.40 -9.04 -13.47
C ILE A 25 -4.75 -8.98 -14.96
N LYS A 26 -6.04 -8.79 -15.30
CA LYS A 26 -6.51 -8.63 -16.68
C LYS A 26 -5.74 -7.53 -17.40
N LYS A 27 -5.57 -6.37 -16.75
CA LYS A 27 -4.87 -5.24 -17.35
C LYS A 27 -3.38 -5.50 -17.54
N LEU A 28 -2.73 -6.15 -16.59
CA LEU A 28 -1.33 -6.56 -16.72
C LEU A 28 -1.13 -7.54 -17.89
N LYS A 29 -2.05 -8.48 -18.09
CA LYS A 29 -2.03 -9.39 -19.22
C LYS A 29 -2.13 -8.65 -20.57
N GLU A 30 -3.00 -7.64 -20.68
CA GLU A 30 -3.09 -6.78 -21.88
C GLU A 30 -1.76 -6.08 -22.20
N TYR A 31 -0.97 -5.75 -21.16
CA TYR A 31 0.38 -5.20 -21.35
C TYR A 31 1.42 -6.25 -21.74
N GLY A 32 1.04 -7.52 -21.85
CA GLY A 32 1.94 -8.64 -22.20
C GLY A 32 2.75 -9.14 -21.02
N ILE A 33 2.31 -8.86 -19.80
CA ILE A 33 2.87 -9.48 -18.59
C ILE A 33 2.40 -10.93 -18.54
N ARG A 34 3.34 -11.85 -18.33
CA ARG A 34 3.05 -13.29 -18.26
C ARG A 34 2.87 -13.78 -16.83
N ARG A 35 3.62 -13.22 -15.89
CA ARG A 35 3.62 -13.59 -14.48
C ARG A 35 3.44 -12.39 -13.59
N VAL A 36 2.69 -12.54 -12.52
CA VAL A 36 2.57 -11.53 -11.48
C VAL A 36 3.04 -12.09 -10.13
N VAL A 37 3.90 -11.33 -9.45
CA VAL A 37 4.12 -11.51 -8.02
C VAL A 37 2.94 -10.83 -7.33
N VAL A 38 1.98 -11.61 -6.88
CA VAL A 38 0.77 -11.09 -6.24
C VAL A 38 1.08 -10.44 -4.89
N SER A 39 0.20 -9.58 -4.44
CA SER A 39 0.33 -8.91 -3.15
C SER A 39 0.39 -9.90 -2.00
N ARG A 40 1.18 -9.60 -0.97
CA ARG A 40 1.40 -10.49 0.18
C ARG A 40 0.16 -10.67 1.04
N GLU A 41 -0.74 -9.70 0.99
CA GLU A 41 -1.99 -9.64 1.73
C GLU A 41 -3.04 -10.62 1.19
N MET A 42 -2.82 -11.17 0.01
CA MET A 42 -3.74 -12.14 -0.59
C MET A 42 -3.64 -13.51 0.07
N SER A 43 -4.80 -14.06 0.41
CA SER A 43 -4.95 -15.42 0.91
C SER A 43 -4.88 -16.47 -0.22
N LEU A 44 -4.61 -17.73 0.14
CA LEU A 44 -4.64 -18.85 -0.83
C LEU A 44 -6.01 -19.01 -1.47
N LYS A 45 -7.09 -18.71 -0.75
CA LYS A 45 -8.46 -18.71 -1.28
C LYS A 45 -8.59 -17.71 -2.42
N GLU A 46 -8.17 -16.46 -2.21
CA GLU A 46 -8.21 -15.42 -3.24
C GLU A 46 -7.34 -15.76 -4.44
N LEU A 47 -6.15 -16.38 -4.24
CA LEU A 47 -5.30 -16.86 -5.33
C LEU A 47 -6.00 -17.94 -6.17
N SER A 48 -6.66 -18.89 -5.51
CA SER A 48 -7.44 -19.93 -6.20
C SER A 48 -8.56 -19.34 -7.05
N GLU A 49 -9.24 -18.32 -6.54
CA GLU A 49 -10.31 -17.62 -7.26
C GLU A 49 -9.75 -16.79 -8.43
N LEU A 50 -8.60 -16.13 -8.28
CA LEU A 50 -7.91 -15.47 -9.40
C LEU A 50 -7.54 -16.46 -10.49
N LYS A 51 -6.99 -17.61 -10.11
CA LYS A 51 -6.57 -18.66 -11.05
C LYS A 51 -7.76 -19.29 -11.80
N ALA A 52 -8.91 -19.37 -11.16
CA ALA A 52 -10.14 -19.86 -11.79
C ALA A 52 -10.64 -18.92 -12.91
N VAL A 53 -10.38 -17.61 -12.80
CA VAL A 53 -10.76 -16.62 -13.84
C VAL A 53 -9.81 -16.67 -15.04
N ASP A 54 -8.51 -16.88 -14.82
CA ASP A 54 -7.50 -16.96 -15.89
C ASP A 54 -6.46 -18.05 -15.60
N SER A 55 -6.70 -19.22 -16.19
CA SER A 55 -5.86 -20.40 -16.01
C SER A 55 -4.46 -20.27 -16.63
N ASP A 56 -4.28 -19.38 -17.62
CA ASP A 56 -3.02 -19.25 -18.36
C ASP A 56 -2.04 -18.27 -17.71
N PHE A 57 -2.52 -17.46 -16.76
CA PHE A 57 -1.70 -16.47 -16.07
C PHE A 57 -0.89 -17.13 -14.94
N GLU A 58 0.41 -16.83 -14.87
CA GLU A 58 1.30 -17.41 -13.88
C GLU A 58 1.29 -16.57 -12.60
N LEU A 59 0.83 -17.17 -11.49
CA LEU A 59 0.87 -16.55 -10.16
C LEU A 59 2.18 -16.91 -9.45
N GLU A 60 2.93 -15.90 -9.01
CA GLU A 60 4.09 -16.06 -8.13
C GLU A 60 3.73 -15.55 -6.74
N TYR A 61 3.98 -16.35 -5.71
CA TYR A 61 3.64 -16.03 -4.32
C TYR A 61 4.83 -16.20 -3.39
N PHE A 62 4.97 -15.31 -2.42
CA PHE A 62 5.97 -15.47 -1.37
C PHE A 62 5.61 -16.67 -0.48
N VAL A 63 6.59 -17.52 -0.20
CA VAL A 63 6.39 -18.74 0.59
C VAL A 63 7.33 -18.84 1.78
N HIS A 64 8.40 -18.03 1.82
CA HIS A 64 9.36 -18.04 2.92
C HIS A 64 10.09 -16.72 3.06
N GLY A 65 10.30 -16.28 4.30
CA GLY A 65 11.19 -15.18 4.69
C GLY A 65 10.47 -13.93 5.19
N ASP A 66 11.15 -12.80 5.09
CA ASP A 66 10.77 -11.52 5.71
C ASP A 66 9.44 -10.97 5.17
N MET A 67 8.52 -10.62 6.07
CA MET A 67 7.20 -10.09 5.73
C MET A 67 7.05 -8.63 6.16
N CYS A 68 6.34 -7.84 5.34
CA CYS A 68 5.94 -6.49 5.68
C CYS A 68 4.58 -6.51 6.39
N ILE A 69 4.40 -5.62 7.37
CA ILE A 69 3.10 -5.30 7.96
C ILE A 69 2.30 -4.37 7.05
N SER A 70 2.99 -3.59 6.23
CA SER A 70 2.38 -2.69 5.27
C SER A 70 1.90 -3.43 4.04
N GLU A 71 0.81 -2.98 3.45
CA GLU A 71 0.36 -3.40 2.14
C GLU A 71 1.47 -3.27 1.08
N SER A 72 1.45 -4.18 0.13
CA SER A 72 2.47 -4.30 -0.91
C SER A 72 2.55 -3.03 -1.76
N GLY A 73 3.73 -2.40 -1.77
CA GLY A 73 3.95 -1.16 -2.52
C GLY A 73 3.45 0.12 -1.85
N GLN A 74 2.77 0.04 -0.70
CA GLN A 74 2.13 1.18 -0.03
C GLN A 74 2.88 1.68 1.21
N CYS A 75 4.18 1.41 1.31
CA CYS A 75 5.03 1.95 2.36
C CYS A 75 6.09 2.88 1.78
N ILE A 76 5.96 4.17 2.05
CA ILE A 76 6.91 5.22 1.69
C ILE A 76 7.63 5.82 2.90
N HIS A 77 7.43 5.24 4.10
CA HIS A 77 7.96 5.73 5.36
C HIS A 77 9.46 6.03 5.30
N SER A 78 10.25 5.06 4.82
CA SER A 78 11.70 5.24 4.72
C SER A 78 12.11 6.29 3.68
N GLY A 79 11.33 6.47 2.63
CA GLY A 79 11.59 7.47 1.59
C GLY A 79 11.32 8.88 2.07
N VAL A 80 10.19 9.08 2.74
CA VAL A 80 9.76 10.40 3.21
C VAL A 80 10.63 10.90 4.37
N LEU A 81 10.93 10.04 5.37
CA LEU A 81 11.64 10.46 6.57
C LEU A 81 13.18 10.41 6.43
N PHE A 82 13.72 9.53 5.59
CA PHE A 82 15.15 9.25 5.52
C PHE A 82 15.74 9.32 4.11
N ALA A 83 14.97 9.75 3.11
CA ALA A 83 15.34 9.73 1.70
C ALA A 83 15.78 8.32 1.17
N ASN A 84 15.38 7.26 1.86
CA ASN A 84 15.70 5.86 1.55
C ASN A 84 14.46 5.10 1.08
N SER A 85 14.07 5.29 -0.18
CA SER A 85 12.86 4.70 -0.74
C SER A 85 12.80 3.18 -0.59
N SER A 86 11.81 2.67 0.13
CA SER A 86 11.54 1.24 0.27
C SER A 86 11.14 0.62 -1.07
N ASN A 87 10.40 1.35 -1.89
CA ASN A 87 9.98 0.93 -3.23
C ASN A 87 11.16 0.81 -4.21
N ARG A 88 12.30 1.42 -3.86
CA ARG A 88 13.57 1.32 -4.59
C ARG A 88 14.62 0.42 -3.91
N GLY A 89 14.20 -0.41 -2.96
CA GLY A 89 15.05 -1.39 -2.30
C GLY A 89 15.90 -0.88 -1.14
N ARG A 90 15.63 0.34 -0.61
CA ARG A 90 16.42 0.98 0.47
C ARG A 90 15.64 1.10 1.79
N CYS A 91 14.76 0.14 2.08
CA CYS A 91 13.93 0.17 3.28
C CYS A 91 14.77 0.20 4.57
N MET A 92 14.50 1.16 5.45
CA MET A 92 15.09 1.27 6.80
C MET A 92 14.47 0.29 7.80
N LYS A 93 13.43 -0.47 7.38
CA LYS A 93 12.72 -1.45 8.20
C LYS A 93 12.12 -0.88 9.49
N ALA A 94 11.52 0.29 9.44
CA ALA A 94 10.87 0.91 10.58
C ALA A 94 9.83 0.00 11.27
N CYS A 95 9.14 -0.88 10.52
CA CYS A 95 8.26 -1.89 11.10
C CYS A 95 8.97 -2.92 12.01
N ARG A 96 10.30 -2.89 12.09
CA ARG A 96 11.14 -3.76 12.95
C ARG A 96 11.75 -3.02 14.14
N TRP A 97 11.37 -1.76 14.37
CA TRP A 97 11.82 -0.96 15.50
C TRP A 97 10.93 -1.20 16.73
N PRO A 98 11.45 -0.99 17.94
CA PRO A 98 10.62 -0.97 19.12
C PRO A 98 9.83 0.33 19.23
N TYR A 99 8.55 0.22 19.59
CA TYR A 99 7.61 1.31 19.75
C TYR A 99 6.77 1.17 21.00
N LYS A 100 6.55 2.30 21.68
CA LYS A 100 5.47 2.46 22.65
C LYS A 100 4.25 3.00 21.92
N ILE A 101 3.06 2.57 22.34
CA ILE A 101 1.81 3.17 21.86
C ILE A 101 1.42 4.24 22.87
N ILE A 102 1.22 5.45 22.40
CA ILE A 102 0.83 6.60 23.22
C ILE A 102 -0.48 7.19 22.70
N ASP A 103 -1.21 7.81 23.61
CA ASP A 103 -2.25 8.76 23.25
C ASP A 103 -1.55 10.01 22.68
N GLU A 104 -1.90 10.40 21.47
CA GLU A 104 -1.18 11.45 20.74
C GLU A 104 -1.35 12.82 21.35
N GLN A 105 -2.51 13.08 22.01
CA GLN A 105 -2.82 14.37 22.61
C GLN A 105 -2.15 14.54 23.97
N THR A 106 -2.23 13.49 24.81
CA THR A 106 -1.71 13.55 26.18
C THR A 106 -0.27 13.08 26.32
N GLY A 107 0.23 12.31 25.35
CA GLY A 107 1.53 11.63 25.42
C GLY A 107 1.55 10.43 26.38
N GLN A 108 0.42 10.06 26.97
CA GLN A 108 0.34 8.95 27.93
C GLN A 108 0.48 7.60 27.22
N GLU A 109 1.37 6.74 27.74
CA GLU A 109 1.53 5.38 27.26
C GLU A 109 0.26 4.56 27.51
N GLN A 110 -0.15 3.79 26.51
CA GLN A 110 -1.35 2.98 26.55
C GLN A 110 -1.05 1.56 27.01
N GLU A 111 -2.01 0.95 27.72
CA GLU A 111 -1.89 -0.44 28.13
C GLU A 111 -2.03 -1.39 26.93
N THR A 112 -1.11 -2.33 26.83
CA THR A 112 -1.04 -3.29 25.73
C THR A 112 -1.35 -4.72 26.17
N THR A 113 -1.80 -5.54 25.24
CA THR A 113 -2.17 -6.95 25.47
C THR A 113 -0.99 -7.86 25.73
N THR A 114 0.20 -7.45 25.24
CA THR A 114 1.40 -8.28 25.25
C THR A 114 2.62 -7.48 25.71
N ASP A 115 3.56 -8.17 26.38
CA ASP A 115 4.85 -7.60 26.70
C ASP A 115 5.73 -7.48 25.46
N GLY A 116 6.60 -6.45 25.45
CA GLY A 116 7.55 -6.16 24.38
C GLY A 116 7.10 -5.03 23.46
N ASP A 117 8.05 -4.41 22.80
CA ASP A 117 7.84 -3.14 22.08
C ASP A 117 7.87 -3.27 20.55
N TYR A 118 8.11 -4.46 20.01
CA TYR A 118 8.19 -4.68 18.57
C TYR A 118 6.80 -4.84 17.95
N ARG A 119 5.98 -3.78 18.04
CA ARG A 119 4.53 -3.75 17.80
C ARG A 119 4.12 -4.05 16.36
N LEU A 120 5.02 -3.83 15.40
CA LEU A 120 4.79 -4.00 13.97
C LEU A 120 5.58 -5.17 13.37
N ALA A 121 6.36 -5.88 14.19
CA ALA A 121 7.32 -6.87 13.72
C ALA A 121 6.67 -8.21 13.41
N LEU A 122 6.12 -8.37 12.19
CA LEU A 122 5.61 -9.67 11.74
C LEU A 122 6.71 -10.75 11.81
N LYS A 123 6.33 -11.96 12.22
CA LYS A 123 7.14 -13.14 12.07
C LYS A 123 7.45 -13.43 10.61
N ASP A 124 8.53 -14.18 10.34
CA ASP A 124 8.83 -14.56 8.96
C ASP A 124 7.76 -15.56 8.44
N MET A 125 7.40 -15.42 7.17
CA MET A 125 6.53 -16.38 6.51
C MET A 125 7.23 -17.74 6.36
N CYS A 126 6.53 -18.83 6.61
CA CYS A 126 6.99 -20.18 6.29
C CYS A 126 5.82 -21.07 5.91
N MET A 127 5.71 -21.35 4.61
CA MET A 127 4.64 -22.19 4.04
C MET A 127 5.09 -23.63 3.75
N TYR A 128 6.18 -24.08 4.36
CA TYR A 128 6.73 -25.43 4.10
C TYR A 128 5.73 -26.56 4.39
N ARG A 129 4.92 -26.42 5.44
CA ARG A 129 3.86 -27.40 5.77
C ARG A 129 2.62 -27.28 4.87
N ASN A 130 2.53 -26.23 4.06
CA ASN A 130 1.40 -25.91 3.21
C ASN A 130 1.71 -26.01 1.71
N ILE A 131 2.69 -26.82 1.34
CA ILE A 131 3.05 -27.06 -0.09
C ILE A 131 1.84 -27.55 -0.92
N PRO A 132 1.04 -28.53 -0.44
CA PRO A 132 -0.17 -28.93 -1.14
C PRO A 132 -1.16 -27.79 -1.36
N ASP A 133 -1.41 -26.98 -0.34
CA ASP A 133 -2.37 -25.87 -0.39
C ASP A 133 -1.95 -24.81 -1.43
N LEU A 134 -0.64 -24.48 -1.47
CA LEU A 134 -0.07 -23.55 -2.45
C LEU A 134 -0.26 -24.05 -3.88
N ILE A 135 0.04 -25.32 -4.14
CA ILE A 135 -0.08 -25.92 -5.49
C ILE A 135 -1.54 -25.99 -5.89
N GLN A 136 -2.43 -26.41 -5.00
CA GLN A 136 -3.88 -26.47 -5.24
C GLN A 136 -4.49 -25.09 -5.47
N ALA A 137 -3.99 -24.05 -4.80
CA ALA A 137 -4.38 -22.66 -5.05
C ALA A 137 -3.90 -22.12 -6.41
N GLY A 138 -3.12 -22.89 -7.17
CA GLY A 138 -2.64 -22.52 -8.49
C GLY A 138 -1.38 -21.64 -8.48
N VAL A 139 -0.64 -21.61 -7.38
CA VAL A 139 0.66 -20.94 -7.33
C VAL A 139 1.64 -21.64 -8.26
N TYR A 140 2.07 -20.93 -9.30
CA TYR A 140 3.01 -21.44 -10.29
C TYR A 140 4.47 -21.31 -9.85
N SER A 141 4.81 -20.22 -9.18
CA SER A 141 6.18 -19.90 -8.78
C SER A 141 6.25 -19.58 -7.29
N PHE A 142 7.10 -20.30 -6.56
CA PHE A 142 7.31 -20.17 -5.13
C PHE A 142 8.48 -19.23 -4.87
N LYS A 143 8.21 -18.07 -4.28
CA LYS A 143 9.21 -17.03 -4.05
C LYS A 143 9.74 -17.07 -2.63
N ILE A 144 11.06 -17.25 -2.50
CA ILE A 144 11.77 -17.22 -1.23
C ILE A 144 12.46 -15.86 -1.09
N GLU A 145 12.19 -15.14 0.01
CA GLU A 145 12.91 -13.91 0.35
C GLU A 145 14.22 -14.27 1.05
N GLY A 146 15.34 -13.94 0.42
CA GLY A 146 16.66 -14.30 0.92
C GLY A 146 17.75 -13.25 0.67
N ARG A 147 17.37 -12.07 0.11
CA ARG A 147 18.34 -11.04 -0.32
C ARG A 147 19.29 -10.58 0.80
N MET A 148 18.82 -10.56 2.04
CA MET A 148 19.59 -10.15 3.21
C MET A 148 20.08 -11.36 4.04
N ARG A 149 20.22 -12.51 3.42
CA ARG A 149 20.66 -13.78 4.04
C ARG A 149 21.96 -14.28 3.40
N SER A 150 22.69 -15.15 4.12
CA SER A 150 23.86 -15.81 3.55
C SER A 150 23.48 -16.77 2.42
N ALA A 151 24.41 -17.04 1.52
CA ALA A 151 24.21 -17.99 0.43
C ALA A 151 23.85 -19.38 0.94
N ASP A 152 24.53 -19.87 1.99
CA ASP A 152 24.27 -21.18 2.59
C ASP A 152 22.87 -21.29 3.19
N PHE A 153 22.40 -20.21 3.85
CA PHE A 153 21.04 -20.14 4.38
C PHE A 153 20.01 -20.27 3.25
N VAL A 154 20.19 -19.51 2.16
CA VAL A 154 19.30 -19.54 1.00
C VAL A 154 19.34 -20.92 0.33
N ALA A 155 20.53 -21.48 0.11
CA ALA A 155 20.71 -22.80 -0.49
C ALA A 155 19.99 -23.89 0.32
N ASN A 156 20.11 -23.87 1.65
CA ASN A 156 19.41 -24.80 2.54
C ASN A 156 17.89 -24.72 2.37
N ILE A 157 17.31 -23.52 2.43
CA ILE A 157 15.85 -23.33 2.27
C ILE A 157 15.39 -23.77 0.89
N VAL A 158 16.08 -23.35 -0.18
CA VAL A 158 15.73 -23.72 -1.55
C VAL A 158 15.75 -25.25 -1.72
N SER A 159 16.77 -25.94 -1.20
CA SER A 159 16.86 -27.39 -1.31
C SER A 159 15.74 -28.12 -0.58
N ILE A 160 15.34 -27.62 0.60
CA ILE A 160 14.22 -28.18 1.38
C ILE A 160 12.90 -28.01 0.64
N TYR A 161 12.60 -26.78 0.17
CA TYR A 161 11.39 -26.53 -0.60
C TYR A 161 11.35 -27.32 -1.91
N ARG A 162 12.51 -27.46 -2.59
CA ARG A 162 12.58 -28.23 -3.84
C ARG A 162 12.23 -29.70 -3.60
N ARG A 163 12.82 -30.34 -2.58
CA ARG A 163 12.49 -31.73 -2.23
C ARG A 163 11.02 -31.90 -1.90
N ALA A 164 10.42 -30.99 -1.14
CA ALA A 164 9.01 -31.07 -0.76
C ALA A 164 8.08 -30.94 -1.99
N ILE A 165 8.36 -30.00 -2.88
CA ILE A 165 7.60 -29.82 -4.12
C ILE A 165 7.74 -31.07 -5.01
N ASP A 166 8.94 -31.59 -5.20
CA ASP A 166 9.18 -32.77 -6.03
C ASP A 166 8.45 -34.00 -5.48
N SER A 167 8.50 -34.20 -4.15
CA SER A 167 7.79 -35.28 -3.48
C SER A 167 6.27 -35.18 -3.66
N TYR A 168 5.70 -33.98 -3.49
CA TYR A 168 4.27 -33.76 -3.68
C TYR A 168 3.85 -33.98 -5.14
N VAL A 169 4.61 -33.47 -6.11
CA VAL A 169 4.32 -33.62 -7.53
C VAL A 169 4.43 -35.08 -7.98
N ALA A 170 5.38 -35.84 -7.42
CA ALA A 170 5.54 -37.26 -7.75
C ALA A 170 4.42 -38.14 -7.21
N ASP A 171 3.94 -37.90 -6.00
CA ASP A 171 2.86 -38.64 -5.34
C ASP A 171 2.02 -37.75 -4.42
N PRO A 172 1.03 -37.02 -4.97
CA PRO A 172 0.18 -36.16 -4.15
C PRO A 172 -0.60 -36.87 -3.05
N ALA A 173 -1.00 -38.15 -3.29
CA ALA A 173 -1.82 -38.91 -2.34
C ALA A 173 -0.96 -39.46 -1.17
N GLY A 174 0.29 -39.79 -1.43
CA GLY A 174 1.22 -40.31 -0.44
C GLY A 174 2.09 -39.22 0.20
N TYR A 175 1.91 -37.95 -0.19
CA TYR A 175 2.72 -36.86 0.35
C TYR A 175 2.50 -36.66 1.85
N HIS A 176 3.59 -36.54 2.57
CA HIS A 176 3.62 -36.09 3.97
C HIS A 176 4.78 -35.15 4.19
N VAL A 177 4.62 -34.24 5.17
CA VAL A 177 5.67 -33.29 5.55
C VAL A 177 6.87 -34.07 6.10
N ASN A 178 8.07 -33.78 5.59
CA ASN A 178 9.30 -34.31 6.15
C ASN A 178 9.64 -33.55 7.44
N GLU A 179 9.50 -34.22 8.59
CA GLU A 179 9.71 -33.58 9.91
C GLU A 179 11.17 -33.27 10.20
N GLU A 180 12.14 -33.93 9.55
CA GLU A 180 13.55 -33.60 9.68
C GLU A 180 13.87 -32.27 8.96
N ASP A 181 13.35 -32.10 7.75
CA ASP A 181 13.44 -30.83 7.01
C ASP A 181 12.73 -29.69 7.76
N TRP A 182 11.54 -29.96 8.33
CA TRP A 182 10.87 -28.98 9.19
C TRP A 182 11.70 -28.59 10.41
N LYS A 183 12.27 -29.57 11.09
CA LYS A 183 13.15 -29.33 12.25
C LYS A 183 14.34 -28.47 11.86
N ASN A 184 14.98 -28.77 10.72
CA ASN A 184 16.08 -27.97 10.18
C ASN A 184 15.66 -26.51 9.95
N LEU A 185 14.53 -26.27 9.28
CA LEU A 185 14.00 -24.92 9.06
C LEU A 185 13.74 -24.21 10.40
N PHE A 186 13.11 -24.90 11.36
CA PHE A 186 12.72 -24.33 12.64
C PHE A 186 13.91 -23.99 13.55
N GLU A 187 14.92 -24.83 13.60
CA GLU A 187 16.12 -24.62 14.41
C GLU A 187 17.00 -23.49 13.84
N ASN A 188 17.11 -23.39 12.52
CA ASN A 188 17.93 -22.40 11.84
C ASN A 188 17.19 -21.10 11.51
N ARG A 189 15.93 -20.93 11.94
CA ARG A 189 15.16 -19.73 11.66
C ARG A 189 15.77 -18.47 12.25
N VAL A 190 15.72 -17.40 11.50
CA VAL A 190 16.16 -16.08 11.98
C VAL A 190 15.10 -15.44 12.87
N ARG A 191 13.83 -15.45 12.43
CA ARG A 191 12.65 -15.07 13.22
C ARG A 191 11.74 -16.27 13.40
N ASP A 192 10.81 -16.16 14.32
CA ASP A 192 9.74 -17.16 14.44
C ASP A 192 8.88 -17.16 13.17
N TYR A 193 8.19 -18.25 12.92
CA TYR A 193 7.40 -18.46 11.73
C TYR A 193 5.91 -18.22 11.95
N SER A 194 5.23 -17.75 10.89
CA SER A 194 3.79 -17.75 10.74
C SER A 194 3.41 -18.01 9.27
N THR A 195 2.14 -18.24 8.99
CA THR A 195 1.60 -18.29 7.63
C THR A 195 1.28 -16.90 7.08
N CYS A 196 1.45 -15.88 7.90
CA CYS A 196 1.08 -14.49 7.58
C CYS A 196 -0.36 -14.42 7.03
N PHE A 197 -0.57 -13.79 5.87
CA PHE A 197 -1.88 -13.63 5.26
C PHE A 197 -2.36 -14.86 4.46
N ALA A 198 -1.50 -15.85 4.22
CA ALA A 198 -1.82 -16.96 3.32
C ALA A 198 -3.07 -17.76 3.72
N MET A 199 -3.29 -17.95 5.02
CA MET A 199 -4.43 -18.69 5.55
C MET A 199 -5.53 -17.76 6.07
N ASP A 200 -5.15 -16.77 6.88
CA ASP A 200 -6.06 -15.79 7.50
C ASP A 200 -5.32 -14.46 7.70
N LYS A 201 -6.06 -13.36 7.98
CA LYS A 201 -5.43 -12.09 8.39
C LYS A 201 -4.56 -12.28 9.64
N PRO A 202 -3.34 -11.69 9.68
CA PRO A 202 -2.46 -11.80 10.82
C PRO A 202 -3.10 -11.26 12.11
N ASP A 203 -3.06 -12.05 13.15
CA ASP A 203 -3.42 -11.64 14.52
C ASP A 203 -2.19 -11.41 15.40
N SER A 204 -2.39 -11.18 16.69
CA SER A 204 -1.31 -10.95 17.66
C SER A 204 -0.28 -12.08 17.70
N ARG A 205 -0.65 -13.32 17.36
CA ARG A 205 0.26 -14.46 17.29
C ARG A 205 1.27 -14.36 16.15
N ALA A 206 0.96 -13.58 15.12
CA ALA A 206 1.86 -13.35 13.99
C ALA A 206 2.92 -12.28 14.28
N ILE A 207 2.84 -11.56 15.40
CA ILE A 207 3.79 -10.52 15.77
C ILE A 207 4.89 -11.06 16.69
N GLY A 208 6.13 -10.62 16.49
CA GLY A 208 7.30 -10.97 17.30
C GLY A 208 7.59 -9.94 18.39
N TYR A 209 6.63 -9.65 19.27
CA TYR A 209 6.65 -8.53 20.23
C TYR A 209 7.94 -8.37 21.04
N THR A 210 8.57 -9.46 21.43
CA THR A 210 9.77 -9.41 22.29
C THR A 210 11.03 -8.96 21.59
N GLY A 211 11.05 -8.98 20.25
CA GLY A 211 12.22 -8.66 19.45
C GLY A 211 13.42 -9.59 19.65
N LYS A 212 13.30 -10.68 20.45
CA LYS A 212 14.42 -11.58 20.78
C LYS A 212 15.12 -12.16 19.55
N ARG A 213 14.40 -12.33 18.45
CA ARG A 213 14.90 -12.85 17.17
C ARG A 213 15.03 -11.80 16.09
N GLU A 214 14.79 -10.52 16.39
CA GLU A 214 15.04 -9.47 15.40
C GLU A 214 16.53 -9.25 15.20
N PRO A 215 17.03 -9.26 13.96
CA PRO A 215 18.42 -8.93 13.67
C PRO A 215 18.75 -7.52 14.14
N ARG A 216 19.73 -7.36 15.01
CA ARG A 216 20.08 -6.06 15.63
C ARG A 216 20.35 -4.95 14.63
N PHE A 217 20.90 -5.28 13.48
CA PHE A 217 21.21 -4.30 12.43
C PHE A 217 19.98 -3.49 11.94
N PHE A 218 18.77 -4.04 12.05
CA PHE A 218 17.55 -3.40 11.56
C PHE A 218 16.56 -3.01 12.67
N SER A 219 16.90 -3.20 13.93
CA SER A 219 15.97 -3.04 15.05
C SER A 219 16.22 -1.80 15.90
N TYR A 220 16.86 -0.79 15.33
CA TYR A 220 17.09 0.50 15.99
C TYR A 220 16.47 1.62 15.19
N ALA A 221 15.70 2.48 15.87
CA ALA A 221 15.18 3.70 15.27
C ALA A 221 16.32 4.64 14.86
N ALA A 222 16.17 5.29 13.72
CA ALA A 222 17.06 6.35 13.27
C ALA A 222 16.39 7.70 13.50
N LYS A 223 17.16 8.70 13.92
CA LYS A 223 16.68 10.07 13.99
C LYS A 223 16.50 10.62 12.58
N GLU A 224 15.38 11.30 12.35
CA GLU A 224 15.14 12.04 11.12
C GLU A 224 16.22 13.13 10.95
N ALA A 225 16.58 13.39 9.69
CA ALA A 225 17.42 14.53 9.38
C ALA A 225 16.65 15.84 9.63
N ASP A 226 17.31 16.81 10.25
CA ASP A 226 16.76 18.15 10.34
C ASP A 226 16.56 18.70 8.92
N LEU A 227 15.39 19.28 8.66
CA LEU A 227 15.10 19.91 7.38
C LEU A 227 15.90 21.21 7.29
N ASP A 228 16.88 21.24 6.40
CA ASP A 228 17.50 22.49 5.97
C ASP A 228 16.56 23.17 4.97
N CYS A 229 15.96 24.27 5.38
CA CYS A 229 15.08 25.09 4.56
C CYS A 229 15.73 26.41 4.12
N GLU A 230 17.04 26.61 4.35
CA GLU A 230 17.75 27.85 3.97
C GLU A 230 17.64 28.15 2.47
N TRP A 231 17.61 27.10 1.63
CA TRP A 231 17.41 27.21 0.19
C TRP A 231 16.08 27.86 -0.23
N LEU A 232 15.07 27.90 0.67
CA LEU A 232 13.81 28.61 0.40
C LEU A 232 14.02 30.12 0.31
N ASN A 233 15.06 30.65 0.96
CA ASN A 233 15.39 32.07 0.94
C ASN A 233 16.00 32.50 -0.39
N ASP A 234 16.57 31.55 -1.16
CA ASP A 234 17.21 31.78 -2.45
C ASP A 234 16.25 31.59 -3.62
N LEU A 235 14.98 31.27 -3.36
CA LEU A 235 13.97 31.19 -4.40
C LEU A 235 13.66 32.58 -4.94
N GLU A 236 14.13 32.88 -6.15
CA GLU A 236 13.67 34.06 -6.87
C GLU A 236 12.15 33.97 -7.05
N ALA A 237 11.47 35.09 -6.81
CA ALA A 237 10.05 35.22 -7.09
C ALA A 237 9.82 34.88 -8.56
N ILE A 238 9.27 33.71 -8.84
CA ILE A 238 8.94 33.29 -10.21
C ILE A 238 7.94 34.31 -10.72
N LYS A 239 8.33 35.07 -11.75
CA LYS A 239 7.41 35.90 -12.50
C LYS A 239 6.34 34.96 -13.03
N THR A 240 5.12 35.08 -12.51
CA THR A 240 3.99 34.22 -12.84
C THR A 240 3.78 34.23 -14.35
N ALA A 241 4.01 33.10 -14.99
CA ALA A 241 3.48 32.85 -16.32
C ALA A 241 1.94 32.98 -16.26
N ASP A 242 1.28 33.21 -17.39
CA ASP A 242 -0.17 33.39 -17.48
C ASP A 242 -1.01 32.22 -16.91
N ASN A 243 -0.38 31.08 -16.59
CA ASN A 243 -0.99 29.93 -15.94
C ASN A 243 -0.76 29.94 -14.43
N LYS A 244 -1.70 30.51 -13.69
CA LYS A 244 -1.73 30.35 -12.22
C LYS A 244 -2.00 28.89 -11.84
N PRO A 245 -1.24 28.31 -10.88
CA PRO A 245 -1.54 26.99 -10.37
C PRO A 245 -2.93 26.97 -9.72
N LYS A 246 -3.62 25.85 -9.83
CA LYS A 246 -4.91 25.63 -9.17
C LYS A 246 -4.65 25.11 -7.75
N LEU A 247 -5.42 25.62 -6.80
CA LEU A 247 -5.43 25.12 -5.44
C LEU A 247 -6.42 23.94 -5.35
N ALA A 248 -5.88 22.76 -5.02
CA ALA A 248 -6.66 21.55 -4.77
C ALA A 248 -6.62 21.18 -3.29
N ILE A 249 -7.75 20.81 -2.71
CA ILE A 249 -7.88 20.47 -1.29
C ILE A 249 -8.53 19.08 -1.15
N LYS A 250 -7.90 18.16 -0.41
CA LYS A 250 -8.52 16.90 0.05
C LYS A 250 -9.33 17.22 1.33
N ALA A 251 -10.65 17.13 1.22
CA ALA A 251 -11.57 17.47 2.30
C ALA A 251 -12.11 16.20 2.97
N ALA A 252 -11.92 16.07 4.29
CA ALA A 252 -12.38 14.91 5.05
C ALA A 252 -13.89 14.93 5.31
N THR A 253 -14.53 16.11 5.33
CA THR A 253 -15.96 16.28 5.62
C THR A 253 -16.58 17.34 4.73
N LEU A 254 -17.92 17.33 4.63
CA LEU A 254 -18.66 18.37 3.93
C LEU A 254 -18.39 19.78 4.49
N ALA A 255 -18.20 19.91 5.80
CA ALA A 255 -17.85 21.19 6.42
C ALA A 255 -16.46 21.67 5.98
N HIS A 256 -15.45 20.78 5.96
CA HIS A 256 -14.12 21.12 5.47
C HIS A 256 -14.14 21.52 3.99
N ALA A 257 -14.94 20.83 3.17
CA ALA A 257 -15.07 21.16 1.75
C ALA A 257 -15.67 22.56 1.53
N ARG A 258 -16.71 22.92 2.29
CA ARG A 258 -17.33 24.26 2.26
C ARG A 258 -16.35 25.36 2.66
N GLU A 259 -15.58 25.12 3.72
CA GLU A 259 -14.55 26.07 4.15
C GLU A 259 -13.45 26.23 3.10
N ALA A 260 -13.04 25.14 2.45
CA ALA A 260 -12.08 25.20 1.35
C ALA A 260 -12.60 26.04 0.16
N LEU A 261 -13.87 25.85 -0.24
CA LEU A 261 -14.49 26.67 -1.29
C LEU A 261 -14.58 28.14 -0.92
N ALA A 262 -14.97 28.46 0.32
CA ALA A 262 -15.06 29.83 0.83
C ALA A 262 -13.69 30.53 0.80
N ASN A 263 -12.59 29.79 0.89
CA ASN A 263 -11.21 30.28 0.85
C ASN A 263 -10.52 30.07 -0.51
N GLY A 264 -11.26 29.83 -1.58
CA GLY A 264 -10.77 29.92 -2.95
C GLY A 264 -10.18 28.63 -3.52
N ALA A 265 -10.50 27.45 -2.97
CA ALA A 265 -10.14 26.19 -3.59
C ALA A 265 -10.75 26.06 -5.00
N ASN A 266 -9.95 25.62 -5.95
CA ASN A 266 -10.37 25.41 -7.33
C ASN A 266 -10.80 23.96 -7.61
N ILE A 267 -10.28 23.02 -6.79
CA ILE A 267 -10.55 21.59 -6.91
C ILE A 267 -10.74 21.03 -5.50
N LEU A 268 -11.78 20.24 -5.31
CA LEU A 268 -11.98 19.45 -4.12
C LEU A 268 -11.74 17.98 -4.44
N TYR A 269 -10.96 17.31 -3.61
CA TYR A 269 -10.86 15.85 -3.53
C TYR A 269 -11.68 15.38 -2.33
N VAL A 270 -12.69 14.56 -2.57
CA VAL A 270 -13.65 14.11 -1.53
C VAL A 270 -13.76 12.58 -1.53
N ALA A 271 -14.24 12.02 -0.46
CA ALA A 271 -14.33 10.57 -0.24
C ALA A 271 -12.96 9.85 -0.19
N GLY A 272 -12.91 8.57 -0.54
CA GLY A 272 -11.78 7.69 -0.30
C GLY A 272 -11.79 7.13 1.11
N GLU A 273 -10.63 7.03 1.74
CA GLU A 273 -10.50 6.62 3.13
C GLU A 273 -11.05 7.70 4.07
N ALA A 274 -11.94 7.30 4.97
CA ALA A 274 -12.43 8.15 6.06
C ALA A 274 -11.79 7.71 7.38
N TYR A 275 -10.86 8.51 7.86
CA TYR A 275 -10.17 8.22 9.12
C TYR A 275 -10.99 8.68 10.32
N ARG A 276 -11.15 7.82 11.30
CA ARG A 276 -11.85 8.14 12.55
C ARG A 276 -11.28 9.39 13.21
N PRO A 277 -12.10 10.28 13.77
CA PRO A 277 -13.55 10.14 14.03
C PRO A 277 -14.46 10.52 12.83
N HIS A 278 -13.92 10.86 11.68
CA HIS A 278 -14.73 11.22 10.51
C HIS A 278 -15.49 10.01 9.96
N THR A 279 -16.71 10.27 9.52
CA THR A 279 -17.54 9.28 8.82
C THR A 279 -17.29 9.31 7.31
N PRO A 280 -17.47 8.19 6.60
CA PRO A 280 -17.42 8.17 5.14
C PRO A 280 -18.39 9.19 4.52
N TRP A 281 -17.99 9.74 3.38
CA TRP A 281 -18.84 10.61 2.59
C TRP A 281 -20.07 9.85 2.07
N THR A 282 -21.25 10.45 2.22
CA THR A 282 -22.47 9.91 1.61
C THR A 282 -22.64 10.43 0.17
N LEU A 283 -23.41 9.72 -0.65
CA LEU A 283 -23.78 10.18 -1.98
C LEU A 283 -24.53 11.52 -1.93
N GLY A 284 -25.30 11.76 -0.86
CA GLY A 284 -25.99 13.04 -0.61
C GLY A 284 -25.02 14.18 -0.37
N ASP A 285 -23.95 13.96 0.40
CA ASP A 285 -22.90 14.95 0.64
C ASP A 285 -22.15 15.28 -0.66
N ILE A 286 -21.84 14.25 -1.47
CA ILE A 286 -21.17 14.43 -2.78
C ILE A 286 -22.04 15.26 -3.71
N LYS A 287 -23.35 14.95 -3.84
CA LYS A 287 -24.29 15.74 -4.64
C LYS A 287 -24.35 17.20 -4.17
N THR A 288 -24.41 17.41 -2.86
CA THR A 288 -24.48 18.73 -2.25
C THR A 288 -23.25 19.56 -2.58
N ILE A 289 -22.05 19.01 -2.30
CA ILE A 289 -20.81 19.76 -2.52
C ILE A 289 -20.50 19.98 -4.00
N LEU A 290 -20.91 19.06 -4.88
CA LEU A 290 -20.77 19.24 -6.32
C LEU A 290 -21.55 20.47 -6.81
N GLN A 291 -22.79 20.61 -6.36
CA GLN A 291 -23.60 21.77 -6.71
C GLN A 291 -23.01 23.07 -6.14
N GLU A 292 -22.58 23.06 -4.87
CA GLU A 292 -21.97 24.24 -4.22
C GLU A 292 -20.65 24.63 -4.91
N ALA A 293 -19.79 23.65 -5.28
CA ALA A 293 -18.54 23.88 -5.98
C ALA A 293 -18.75 24.47 -7.38
N HIS A 294 -19.71 23.94 -8.14
CA HIS A 294 -20.03 24.45 -9.47
C HIS A 294 -20.53 25.90 -9.44
N ASN A 295 -21.27 26.31 -8.41
CA ASN A 295 -21.71 27.68 -8.23
C ASN A 295 -20.57 28.71 -8.10
N VAL A 296 -19.38 28.24 -7.65
CA VAL A 296 -18.18 29.10 -7.54
C VAL A 296 -17.11 28.77 -8.59
N GLY A 297 -17.43 27.90 -9.56
CA GLY A 297 -16.52 27.51 -10.65
C GLY A 297 -15.41 26.53 -10.24
N ALA A 298 -15.54 25.86 -9.09
CA ALA A 298 -14.63 24.81 -8.63
C ALA A 298 -15.07 23.43 -9.14
N LYS A 299 -14.15 22.45 -9.10
CA LYS A 299 -14.37 21.07 -9.49
C LYS A 299 -14.39 20.14 -8.28
N VAL A 300 -15.14 19.05 -8.41
CA VAL A 300 -15.18 17.98 -7.41
C VAL A 300 -14.72 16.66 -8.03
N ILE A 301 -13.68 16.07 -7.48
CA ILE A 301 -13.13 14.78 -7.85
C ILE A 301 -13.40 13.81 -6.69
N VAL A 302 -14.05 12.69 -6.99
CA VAL A 302 -14.37 11.67 -5.98
C VAL A 302 -13.23 10.66 -5.91
N ASN A 303 -12.64 10.47 -4.73
CA ASN A 303 -11.57 9.52 -4.54
C ASN A 303 -12.13 8.11 -4.28
N THR A 304 -11.48 7.10 -4.84
CA THR A 304 -11.60 5.72 -4.38
C THR A 304 -10.62 5.47 -3.22
N PRO A 305 -10.80 4.39 -2.44
CA PRO A 305 -9.73 3.93 -1.57
C PRO A 305 -8.43 3.69 -2.35
N ARG A 306 -7.28 3.90 -1.70
CA ARG A 306 -5.96 3.75 -2.31
C ARG A 306 -5.71 2.34 -2.81
N THR A 307 -6.05 1.36 -1.99
CA THR A 307 -6.02 -0.05 -2.34
C THR A 307 -7.45 -0.52 -2.62
N THR A 308 -7.61 -1.41 -3.57
CA THR A 308 -8.89 -2.05 -3.87
C THR A 308 -8.68 -3.55 -3.74
N LEU A 309 -8.97 -4.08 -2.57
CA LEU A 309 -8.93 -5.50 -2.31
C LEU A 309 -10.03 -6.21 -3.11
N LYS A 310 -9.93 -7.52 -3.23
CA LYS A 310 -10.87 -8.28 -4.04
C LYS A 310 -12.32 -8.17 -3.55
N ASP A 311 -12.53 -8.23 -2.25
CA ASP A 311 -13.84 -8.09 -1.59
C ASP A 311 -14.43 -6.68 -1.73
N GLN A 312 -13.60 -5.67 -1.94
CA GLN A 312 -14.01 -4.28 -2.15
C GLN A 312 -14.37 -3.95 -3.62
N CYS A 313 -14.11 -4.86 -4.57
CA CYS A 313 -14.40 -4.59 -5.99
C CYS A 313 -15.88 -4.30 -6.24
N SER A 314 -16.80 -5.05 -5.61
CA SER A 314 -18.24 -4.84 -5.76
C SER A 314 -18.72 -3.49 -5.22
N GLU A 315 -18.12 -3.01 -4.16
CA GLU A 315 -18.40 -1.67 -3.61
C GLU A 315 -17.94 -0.58 -4.56
N LEU A 316 -16.75 -0.76 -5.17
CA LEU A 316 -16.25 0.17 -6.19
C LEU A 316 -17.12 0.16 -7.45
N GLU A 317 -17.57 -1.00 -7.89
CA GLU A 317 -18.49 -1.13 -9.03
C GLU A 317 -19.82 -0.40 -8.75
N GLN A 318 -20.40 -0.58 -7.55
CA GLN A 318 -21.60 0.14 -7.15
C GLN A 318 -21.35 1.66 -7.08
N LEU A 319 -20.22 2.10 -6.52
CA LEU A 319 -19.84 3.51 -6.52
C LEU A 319 -19.77 4.07 -7.94
N CYS A 320 -19.20 3.33 -8.90
CA CYS A 320 -19.15 3.74 -10.31
C CYS A 320 -20.57 3.98 -10.90
N HIS A 321 -21.51 3.07 -10.62
CA HIS A 321 -22.90 3.23 -11.05
C HIS A 321 -23.54 4.50 -10.44
N ASP A 322 -23.37 4.71 -9.16
CA ASP A 322 -23.89 5.89 -8.46
C ASP A 322 -23.28 7.19 -8.98
N LEU A 323 -21.98 7.19 -9.28
CA LEU A 323 -21.28 8.35 -9.82
C LEU A 323 -21.63 8.66 -11.28
N ASN A 324 -22.07 7.68 -12.08
CA ASN A 324 -22.64 7.93 -13.40
C ASN A 324 -23.94 8.75 -13.33
N GLU A 325 -24.70 8.63 -12.25
CA GLU A 325 -25.90 9.46 -12.02
C GLU A 325 -25.54 10.86 -11.50
N ILE A 326 -24.56 10.94 -10.58
CA ILE A 326 -24.14 12.20 -9.94
C ILE A 326 -23.34 13.08 -10.89
N LYS A 327 -22.47 12.45 -11.73
CA LYS A 327 -21.58 13.09 -12.70
C LYS A 327 -20.63 14.12 -12.06
N PRO A 328 -19.76 13.70 -11.12
CA PRO A 328 -18.69 14.56 -10.63
C PRO A 328 -17.70 14.92 -11.77
N ASP A 329 -16.81 15.86 -11.53
CA ASP A 329 -15.81 16.29 -12.52
C ASP A 329 -14.70 15.25 -12.79
N GLY A 330 -14.66 14.17 -12.01
CA GLY A 330 -13.77 13.04 -12.20
C GLY A 330 -13.73 12.09 -11.01
N ILE A 331 -12.98 11.00 -11.19
CA ILE A 331 -12.69 9.99 -10.17
C ILE A 331 -11.17 9.89 -10.00
N MET A 332 -10.68 9.94 -8.76
CA MET A 332 -9.28 9.67 -8.42
C MET A 332 -9.13 8.23 -7.97
N VAL A 333 -8.21 7.51 -8.57
CA VAL A 333 -7.94 6.09 -8.30
C VAL A 333 -6.53 5.89 -7.74
N GLY A 334 -6.36 4.91 -6.85
CA GLY A 334 -5.10 4.65 -6.18
C GLY A 334 -4.28 3.51 -6.81
N ASN A 335 -4.86 2.70 -7.69
CA ASN A 335 -4.20 1.52 -8.24
C ASN A 335 -4.74 1.15 -9.64
N LEU A 336 -4.01 0.24 -10.32
CA LEU A 336 -4.33 -0.17 -11.68
C LEU A 336 -5.67 -0.92 -11.79
N GLY A 337 -6.02 -1.72 -10.76
CA GLY A 337 -7.29 -2.45 -10.72
C GLY A 337 -8.48 -1.51 -10.66
N ALA A 338 -8.44 -0.54 -9.75
CA ALA A 338 -9.47 0.51 -9.65
C ALA A 338 -9.57 1.33 -10.95
N ALA A 339 -8.44 1.72 -11.56
CA ALA A 339 -8.44 2.43 -12.83
C ALA A 339 -9.10 1.63 -13.96
N THR A 340 -8.95 0.31 -13.95
CA THR A 340 -9.55 -0.59 -14.94
C THR A 340 -11.07 -0.67 -14.74
N ILE A 341 -11.52 -0.90 -13.49
CA ILE A 341 -12.96 -0.97 -13.16
C ILE A 341 -13.65 0.35 -13.49
N VAL A 342 -13.09 1.47 -13.04
CA VAL A 342 -13.67 2.81 -13.31
C VAL A 342 -13.81 3.09 -14.80
N ARG A 343 -12.80 2.71 -15.60
CA ARG A 343 -12.83 2.90 -17.05
C ARG A 343 -13.86 2.04 -17.76
N GLU A 344 -14.06 0.80 -17.29
CA GLU A 344 -15.05 -0.11 -17.87
C GLU A 344 -16.49 0.31 -17.55
N LEU A 345 -16.70 0.98 -16.41
CA LEU A 345 -18.04 1.29 -15.90
C LEU A 345 -18.45 2.77 -16.02
N THR A 346 -17.50 3.68 -16.32
CA THR A 346 -17.79 5.13 -16.38
C THR A 346 -17.08 5.79 -17.56
N ASP A 347 -17.63 6.93 -18.01
CA ASP A 347 -16.97 7.86 -18.94
C ASP A 347 -16.33 9.06 -18.20
N LEU A 348 -16.25 9.01 -16.87
CA LEU A 348 -15.73 10.11 -16.06
C LEU A 348 -14.21 10.26 -16.22
N PRO A 349 -13.67 11.48 -16.17
CA PRO A 349 -12.24 11.72 -16.18
C PRO A 349 -11.56 11.02 -15.01
N ILE A 350 -10.47 10.26 -15.28
CA ILE A 350 -9.74 9.48 -14.27
C ILE A 350 -8.46 10.20 -13.88
N TYR A 351 -8.28 10.41 -12.58
CA TYR A 351 -7.12 11.01 -11.95
C TYR A 351 -6.31 9.90 -11.24
N ALA A 352 -4.99 9.92 -11.37
CA ALA A 352 -4.11 8.99 -10.66
C ALA A 352 -3.59 9.62 -9.36
N ASP A 353 -3.80 8.92 -8.24
CA ASP A 353 -3.29 9.34 -6.94
C ASP A 353 -1.76 9.14 -6.81
N HIS A 354 -1.16 9.69 -5.76
CA HIS A 354 0.27 9.55 -5.45
C HIS A 354 0.75 8.09 -5.32
N SER A 355 -0.16 7.18 -4.96
CA SER A 355 0.11 5.73 -4.84
C SER A 355 0.49 5.06 -6.18
N PHE A 356 0.26 5.69 -7.32
CA PHE A 356 0.84 5.27 -8.59
C PHE A 356 2.36 5.48 -8.68
N ASN A 357 2.96 6.11 -7.68
CA ASN A 357 4.41 6.34 -7.61
C ASN A 357 5.01 6.95 -8.88
N VAL A 358 4.44 8.06 -9.33
CA VAL A 358 4.87 8.74 -10.55
C VAL A 358 6.18 9.50 -10.30
N PHE A 359 7.28 9.00 -10.85
CA PHE A 359 8.62 9.53 -10.66
C PHE A 359 9.21 10.24 -11.89
N ASN A 360 8.67 10.02 -13.08
CA ASN A 360 9.24 10.54 -14.31
C ASN A 360 8.21 10.68 -15.44
N HIS A 361 8.58 11.40 -16.50
CA HIS A 361 7.70 11.67 -17.65
C HIS A 361 7.27 10.39 -18.40
N VAL A 362 8.09 9.32 -18.39
CA VAL A 362 7.72 8.06 -19.05
C VAL A 362 6.52 7.40 -18.35
N ALA A 363 6.44 7.53 -17.02
CA ALA A 363 5.28 7.09 -16.26
C ALA A 363 4.05 7.95 -16.60
N THR A 364 4.20 9.27 -16.73
CA THR A 364 3.08 10.15 -17.10
C THR A 364 2.59 9.91 -18.53
N GLU A 365 3.49 9.64 -19.48
CA GLU A 365 3.11 9.22 -20.84
C GLU A 365 2.29 7.92 -20.82
N PHE A 366 2.75 6.93 -20.06
CA PHE A 366 2.03 5.68 -19.92
C PHE A 366 0.64 5.87 -19.33
N LEU A 367 0.50 6.68 -18.28
CA LEU A 367 -0.79 7.00 -17.68
C LEU A 367 -1.70 7.72 -18.67
N GLN A 368 -1.18 8.69 -19.41
CA GLN A 368 -1.94 9.42 -20.44
C GLN A 368 -2.41 8.49 -21.58
N GLU A 369 -1.55 7.61 -22.09
CA GLU A 369 -1.89 6.58 -23.07
C GLU A 369 -3.01 5.65 -22.57
N ASN A 370 -3.12 5.49 -21.26
CA ASN A 370 -4.19 4.75 -20.59
C ASN A 370 -5.35 5.63 -20.12
N GLY A 371 -5.50 6.85 -20.66
CA GLY A 371 -6.64 7.74 -20.46
C GLY A 371 -6.75 8.40 -19.09
N ILE A 372 -5.67 8.41 -18.31
CA ILE A 372 -5.56 9.24 -17.13
C ILE A 372 -5.41 10.70 -17.57
N VAL A 373 -6.14 11.61 -16.94
CA VAL A 373 -6.16 13.04 -17.31
C VAL A 373 -5.31 13.92 -16.40
N ASN A 374 -4.95 13.42 -15.22
CA ASN A 374 -4.10 14.10 -14.26
C ASN A 374 -3.42 13.05 -13.36
N ALA A 375 -2.22 13.32 -12.88
CA ALA A 375 -1.54 12.44 -11.93
C ALA A 375 -0.91 13.23 -10.78
N THR A 376 -0.95 12.67 -9.58
CA THR A 376 -0.24 13.21 -8.42
C THR A 376 1.19 12.65 -8.38
N ALA A 377 2.16 13.54 -8.24
CA ALA A 377 3.57 13.15 -8.12
C ALA A 377 3.82 12.37 -6.82
N SER A 378 4.79 11.44 -6.86
CA SER A 378 5.17 10.70 -5.65
C SER A 378 5.72 11.64 -4.56
N TYR A 379 5.34 11.38 -3.31
CA TYR A 379 5.86 12.10 -2.14
C TYR A 379 7.37 11.90 -1.90
N GLU A 380 7.98 10.89 -2.50
CA GLU A 380 9.40 10.59 -2.36
C GLU A 380 10.28 11.40 -3.33
N LEU A 381 9.70 12.30 -4.13
CA LEU A 381 10.46 13.13 -5.09
C LEU A 381 11.00 14.39 -4.41
N PRO A 382 12.31 14.63 -4.42
CA PRO A 382 12.87 15.90 -4.02
C PRO A 382 12.53 17.01 -5.03
N TYR A 383 12.54 18.26 -4.60
CA TYR A 383 12.14 19.43 -5.38
C TYR A 383 12.71 19.48 -6.82
N ALA A 384 14.02 19.24 -6.97
CA ALA A 384 14.66 19.26 -8.30
C ALA A 384 14.05 18.22 -9.26
N GLN A 385 13.68 17.05 -8.75
CA GLN A 385 13.04 16.02 -9.56
C GLN A 385 11.56 16.34 -9.83
N VAL A 386 10.84 16.94 -8.88
CA VAL A 386 9.48 17.45 -9.10
C VAL A 386 9.49 18.49 -10.23
N LYS A 387 10.42 19.46 -10.17
CA LYS A 387 10.58 20.47 -11.21
C LYS A 387 10.78 19.82 -12.59
N THR A 388 11.75 18.90 -12.70
CA THR A 388 12.03 18.19 -13.96
C THR A 388 10.81 17.41 -14.45
N LEU A 389 10.07 16.73 -13.54
CA LEU A 389 8.88 15.98 -13.87
C LEU A 389 7.79 16.91 -14.45
N VAL A 390 7.51 18.04 -13.81
CA VAL A 390 6.48 19.00 -14.25
C VAL A 390 6.87 19.61 -15.61
N GLU A 391 8.12 19.97 -15.80
CA GLU A 391 8.59 20.56 -17.07
C GLU A 391 8.57 19.56 -18.25
N SER A 392 8.75 18.26 -17.98
CA SER A 392 8.82 17.22 -19.01
C SER A 392 7.50 16.47 -19.24
N SER A 393 6.56 16.58 -18.33
CA SER A 393 5.25 15.90 -18.42
C SER A 393 4.29 16.64 -19.35
N LYS A 394 3.65 15.90 -20.26
CA LYS A 394 2.51 16.39 -21.03
C LYS A 394 1.19 16.22 -20.28
N LEU A 395 1.15 15.30 -19.32
CA LEU A 395 0.02 15.09 -18.44
C LEU A 395 0.00 16.19 -17.36
N PRO A 396 -1.12 16.87 -17.10
CA PRO A 396 -1.24 17.77 -15.96
C PRO A 396 -0.90 17.07 -14.65
N MET A 397 -0.11 17.74 -13.81
CA MET A 397 0.38 17.17 -12.55
C MET A 397 -0.22 17.88 -11.34
N THR A 398 -0.51 17.10 -10.30
CA THR A 398 -0.83 17.59 -8.96
C THR A 398 0.38 17.36 -8.05
N ILE A 399 0.75 18.37 -7.28
CA ILE A 399 1.86 18.31 -6.32
C ILE A 399 1.30 18.58 -4.93
N THR A 400 1.51 17.66 -4.01
CA THR A 400 1.13 17.86 -2.61
C THR A 400 2.14 18.82 -1.94
N VAL A 401 1.65 19.93 -1.39
CA VAL A 401 2.49 20.98 -0.80
C VAL A 401 2.27 21.12 0.70
N HIS A 402 1.18 20.58 1.24
CA HIS A 402 0.86 20.66 2.66
C HIS A 402 -0.10 19.55 3.06
N GLY A 403 0.09 18.98 4.25
CA GLY A 403 -0.79 18.00 4.87
C GLY A 403 -0.02 16.83 5.49
N ASN A 404 -0.77 15.93 6.11
CA ASN A 404 -0.22 14.68 6.64
C ASN A 404 0.04 13.71 5.49
N VAL A 405 1.19 13.05 5.54
CA VAL A 405 1.58 12.02 4.58
C VAL A 405 1.29 10.64 5.18
N GLU A 406 0.49 9.87 4.49
CA GLU A 406 0.21 8.48 4.86
C GLU A 406 1.42 7.61 4.45
N ALA A 407 2.38 7.54 5.36
CA ALA A 407 3.69 6.94 5.08
C ALA A 407 3.65 5.40 5.02
N MET A 408 2.66 4.77 5.65
CA MET A 408 2.47 3.32 5.69
C MET A 408 0.99 2.99 5.81
N ILE A 409 0.51 2.07 4.99
CA ILE A 409 -0.84 1.49 5.09
C ILE A 409 -0.72 0.02 5.45
N SER A 410 -1.62 -0.47 6.28
CA SER A 410 -1.70 -1.87 6.68
C SER A 410 -3.15 -2.35 6.60
N ASP A 411 -3.37 -3.52 6.04
CA ASP A 411 -4.66 -4.25 6.11
C ASP A 411 -4.88 -4.90 7.49
N THR A 412 -4.09 -4.48 8.46
CA THR A 412 -4.14 -4.98 9.82
C THR A 412 -4.39 -3.83 10.79
N ASN A 413 -5.45 -3.93 11.58
CA ASN A 413 -5.76 -2.94 12.61
C ASN A 413 -4.70 -2.98 13.73
N ILE A 414 -3.67 -2.16 13.61
CA ILE A 414 -2.54 -2.11 14.54
C ILE A 414 -2.98 -1.77 15.98
N PRO A 415 -3.84 -0.76 16.22
CA PRO A 415 -4.38 -0.52 17.56
C PRO A 415 -5.09 -1.74 18.14
N ALA A 416 -5.98 -2.39 17.41
CA ALA A 416 -6.73 -3.56 17.91
C ALA A 416 -5.82 -4.75 18.22
N LEU A 417 -4.74 -4.95 17.45
CA LEU A 417 -3.77 -6.01 17.72
C LEU A 417 -2.99 -5.80 19.03
N ASN A 418 -2.78 -4.57 19.41
CA ASN A 418 -1.82 -4.21 20.47
C ASN A 418 -2.46 -3.74 21.76
N LEU A 419 -3.61 -3.07 21.71
CA LEU A 419 -4.25 -2.49 22.88
C LEU A 419 -5.12 -3.52 23.60
N LYS A 420 -5.26 -3.38 24.92
CA LYS A 420 -6.16 -4.24 25.74
C LYS A 420 -7.63 -4.12 25.38
N TYR A 421 -7.98 -3.15 24.60
CA TYR A 421 -9.33 -2.88 24.12
C TYR A 421 -9.31 -2.61 22.64
N ASP A 422 -10.34 -3.03 21.95
CA ASP A 422 -10.50 -2.71 20.54
C ASP A 422 -11.03 -1.28 20.37
N PRO A 423 -10.23 -0.36 19.80
CA PRO A 423 -10.67 1.01 19.57
C PRO A 423 -11.87 1.13 18.64
N LEU A 424 -12.14 0.10 17.82
CA LEU A 424 -13.25 0.11 16.87
C LEU A 424 -14.60 -0.15 17.54
N THR A 425 -14.61 -0.91 18.63
CA THR A 425 -15.83 -1.34 19.31
C THR A 425 -16.11 -0.60 20.62
N ASN A 426 -15.10 0.10 21.18
CA ASN A 426 -15.26 0.85 22.41
C ASN A 426 -15.48 2.35 22.13
N PRO A 427 -16.70 2.90 22.43
CA PRO A 427 -17.01 4.31 22.18
C PRO A 427 -16.09 5.32 22.87
N GLU A 428 -15.45 4.95 23.98
CA GLU A 428 -14.51 5.82 24.71
C GLU A 428 -13.26 6.17 23.88
N PHE A 429 -13.01 5.44 22.79
CA PHE A 429 -11.87 5.63 21.93
C PHE A 429 -12.19 6.26 20.57
N ASN A 430 -13.45 6.58 20.29
CA ASN A 430 -13.85 7.19 19.03
C ASN A 430 -13.09 8.48 18.71
N ASP A 431 -12.80 9.28 19.75
CA ASP A 431 -12.08 10.57 19.61
C ASP A 431 -10.59 10.47 19.98
N LYS A 432 -10.08 9.27 20.32
CA LYS A 432 -8.66 9.11 20.66
C LYS A 432 -7.82 8.90 19.43
N HIS A 433 -6.71 9.60 19.40
CA HIS A 433 -5.67 9.43 18.40
C HIS A 433 -4.47 8.75 19.05
N PHE A 434 -3.96 7.72 18.41
CA PHE A 434 -2.78 7.00 18.87
C PHE A 434 -1.57 7.32 18.00
N ALA A 435 -0.40 7.25 18.63
CA ALA A 435 0.86 7.32 17.91
C ALA A 435 1.82 6.22 18.40
N LEU A 436 2.70 5.81 17.51
CA LEU A 436 3.87 5.01 17.83
C LEU A 436 5.00 5.95 18.21
N LEU A 437 5.54 5.80 19.42
CA LEU A 437 6.70 6.54 19.90
C LEU A 437 7.92 5.61 19.79
N ASP A 438 8.89 5.98 18.97
CA ASP A 438 10.13 5.23 18.80
C ASP A 438 11.18 5.58 19.89
N THR A 439 12.30 4.86 19.90
CA THR A 439 13.36 5.01 20.92
C THR A 439 14.21 6.27 20.80
N VAL A 440 14.06 7.03 19.71
CA VAL A 440 14.77 8.31 19.51
C VAL A 440 13.83 9.50 19.65
N GLY A 441 12.58 9.26 20.04
CA GLY A 441 11.57 10.29 20.30
C GLY A 441 10.70 10.68 19.10
N GLY A 442 10.82 9.98 17.98
CA GLY A 442 9.96 10.16 16.82
C GLY A 442 8.53 9.70 17.13
N LYS A 443 7.54 10.52 16.78
CA LYS A 443 6.12 10.23 16.94
C LYS A 443 5.51 9.97 15.56
N HIS A 444 4.93 8.78 15.39
CA HIS A 444 4.31 8.35 14.14
C HIS A 444 2.81 8.15 14.38
N SER A 445 2.01 9.10 13.92
CA SER A 445 0.55 9.08 14.11
C SER A 445 -0.07 7.85 13.47
N MET A 446 -0.98 7.19 14.17
CA MET A 446 -1.80 6.09 13.66
C MET A 446 -3.22 6.57 13.44
N ARG A 447 -3.81 6.18 12.33
CA ARG A 447 -5.23 6.41 12.02
C ARG A 447 -5.85 5.11 11.55
N VAL A 448 -7.08 4.90 11.96
CA VAL A 448 -7.90 3.75 11.52
C VAL A 448 -8.98 4.30 10.61
N ASP A 449 -9.11 3.72 9.44
CA ASP A 449 -10.16 4.09 8.50
C ASP A 449 -11.43 3.26 8.69
N GLN A 450 -12.39 3.40 7.77
CA GLN A 450 -13.66 2.67 7.82
C GLN A 450 -13.54 1.16 7.55
N PHE A 451 -12.38 0.71 7.05
CA PHE A 451 -12.17 -0.72 6.75
C PHE A 451 -11.53 -1.48 7.93
N GLY A 452 -10.96 -0.78 8.91
CA GLY A 452 -10.45 -1.33 10.17
C GLY A 452 -8.96 -1.45 10.25
#